data_71d543398aa82c86504060862d6f6bc9
#
_entry.id   71d543398aa82c86504060862d6f6bc9
#
_cell.length_a   1.000
_cell.length_b   1.000
_cell.length_c   1.000
_cell.angle_alpha   90.00
_cell.angle_beta   90.00
_cell.angle_gamma   90.00
#
_symmetry.space_group_name_H-M   'P 1'
#
loop_
_entity.id
_entity.type
_entity.pdbx_description
1 polymer ?
#
loop_
_entity_poly.entity_id
_entity_poly.type
_entity_poly.pdbx_seq_one_letter_code
_entity_poly.pdbx_strand_id
1 'polypeptide(L)'
;MIDEILSTISGGQARIALRQEGRLVGLIIAGPGAPGTVGTIALGRVKAVLPGLEAAFVDIGAERAGFLSLLPPRGESDEGPRRGESDGGDSEPGGLAPVHEGDEVLVQVTKSAQAGKGAGLTRNVALAGRTLVLTPFQSRIAISRRIIEPDQRAALERVMAEIAKPGEGFILRTAARHAGAQALGEDAARLRGLWASIQEERLAASPPHVLYGVTRGLGQVLSDYAHDGLRRILVDDRHAEADAQAFCDSHLPDLGTRIELWDEASPMFEALGVADDIAGALEPQVVLPCGGSLIIEETQALCAIDVNTGRNVGRTSHADTVRATNLEAAAEIPRQLRLRSLGGITVIDFIHMDDEADRDLVLGALMEGLSDDPAFIRAGGISALGLVELARRRGDGPLKERLEEAGG
;
A
#
# COMPACT_ATOMS: atom_id res chain seq x y z
N MET A 1 10.74 0.15 -11.77
CA MET A 1 9.55 1.05 -11.78
C MET A 1 8.51 0.51 -12.75
N ILE A 2 7.19 0.65 -12.43
CA ILE A 2 6.09 0.17 -13.26
C ILE A 2 6.08 0.90 -14.59
N ASP A 3 6.06 0.17 -15.68
CA ASP A 3 6.10 0.73 -17.04
C ASP A 3 4.82 0.48 -17.86
N GLU A 4 3.95 -0.43 -17.40
CA GLU A 4 2.65 -0.68 -18.01
C GLU A 4 1.56 -0.86 -16.94
N ILE A 5 0.36 -0.35 -17.22
CA ILE A 5 -0.86 -0.56 -16.43
C ILE A 5 -1.91 -1.15 -17.35
N LEU A 6 -2.49 -2.29 -16.96
CA LEU A 6 -3.51 -2.98 -17.72
C LEU A 6 -4.78 -3.04 -16.88
N SER A 7 -5.91 -2.58 -17.40
CA SER A 7 -7.18 -2.59 -16.68
C SER A 7 -8.23 -3.40 -17.45
N THR A 8 -8.80 -4.42 -16.79
CA THR A 8 -9.91 -5.22 -17.31
C THR A 8 -11.09 -5.19 -16.37
N ILE A 9 -12.30 -5.29 -16.90
CA ILE A 9 -13.51 -5.41 -16.10
C ILE A 9 -14.01 -6.85 -16.17
N SER A 10 -14.07 -7.51 -15.03
CA SER A 10 -14.55 -8.89 -14.90
C SER A 10 -15.52 -8.99 -13.72
N GLY A 11 -16.72 -9.55 -13.95
CA GLY A 11 -17.74 -9.70 -12.90
C GLY A 11 -18.18 -8.35 -12.26
N GLY A 12 -18.11 -7.24 -13.00
CA GLY A 12 -18.45 -5.90 -12.49
C GLY A 12 -17.36 -5.27 -11.61
N GLN A 13 -16.19 -5.89 -11.53
CA GLN A 13 -15.02 -5.37 -10.81
C GLN A 13 -13.88 -5.08 -11.77
N ALA A 14 -13.19 -3.97 -11.57
CA ALA A 14 -11.99 -3.69 -12.34
C ALA A 14 -10.79 -4.43 -11.72
N ARG A 15 -10.06 -5.16 -12.54
CA ARG A 15 -8.79 -5.79 -12.20
C ARG A 15 -7.68 -5.02 -12.91
N ILE A 16 -6.76 -4.45 -12.14
CA ILE A 16 -5.70 -3.60 -12.66
C ILE A 16 -4.37 -4.27 -12.39
N ALA A 17 -3.70 -4.71 -13.45
CA ALA A 17 -2.40 -5.32 -13.41
C ALA A 17 -1.31 -4.25 -13.56
N LEU A 18 -0.31 -4.29 -12.70
CA LEU A 18 0.87 -3.44 -12.74
C LEU A 18 2.03 -4.29 -13.27
N ARG A 19 2.65 -3.86 -14.37
CA ARG A 19 3.77 -4.58 -14.99
C ARG A 19 5.03 -3.74 -14.98
N GLN A 20 6.14 -4.45 -14.91
CA GLN A 20 7.49 -3.92 -15.04
C GLN A 20 8.27 -4.84 -15.94
N GLU A 21 8.78 -4.31 -17.06
CA GLU A 21 9.56 -5.08 -18.05
C GLU A 21 8.82 -6.35 -18.51
N GLY A 22 7.52 -6.20 -18.75
CA GLY A 22 6.66 -7.30 -19.20
C GLY A 22 6.25 -8.31 -18.14
N ARG A 23 6.69 -8.20 -16.89
CA ARG A 23 6.36 -9.11 -15.77
C ARG A 23 5.32 -8.47 -14.83
N LEU A 24 4.37 -9.25 -14.36
CA LEU A 24 3.39 -8.80 -13.38
C LEU A 24 4.07 -8.58 -12.01
N VAL A 25 3.95 -7.36 -11.46
CA VAL A 25 4.50 -6.99 -10.15
C VAL A 25 3.46 -6.62 -9.13
N GLY A 26 2.20 -6.47 -9.54
CA GLY A 26 1.08 -6.19 -8.64
C GLY A 26 -0.25 -6.38 -9.34
N LEU A 27 -1.27 -6.78 -8.58
CA LEU A 27 -2.66 -6.85 -9.02
C LEU A 27 -3.54 -6.10 -8.04
N ILE A 28 -4.28 -5.12 -8.52
CA ILE A 28 -5.27 -4.35 -7.78
C ILE A 28 -6.63 -4.83 -8.23
N ILE A 29 -7.47 -5.24 -7.29
CA ILE A 29 -8.86 -5.59 -7.55
C ILE A 29 -9.68 -4.41 -7.03
N ALA A 30 -10.30 -3.69 -7.96
CA ALA A 30 -11.13 -2.54 -7.66
C ALA A 30 -12.60 -2.97 -7.72
N GLY A 31 -13.23 -3.02 -6.57
CA GLY A 31 -14.69 -3.19 -6.46
C GLY A 31 -15.34 -1.94 -5.88
N PRO A 32 -16.67 -1.83 -5.87
CA PRO A 32 -17.33 -0.82 -5.07
C PRO A 32 -16.81 -0.98 -3.64
N GLY A 33 -16.27 0.10 -3.06
CA GLY A 33 -15.55 0.06 -1.79
C GLY A 33 -16.36 -0.63 -0.71
N ALA A 34 -16.02 -1.90 -0.45
CA ALA A 34 -16.66 -2.63 0.64
C ALA A 34 -16.39 -1.91 1.97
N PRO A 35 -17.35 -1.88 2.91
CA PRO A 35 -17.20 -1.15 4.17
C PRO A 35 -15.93 -1.46 4.97
N GLY A 36 -15.32 -2.63 4.74
CA GLY A 36 -14.08 -3.08 5.41
C GLY A 36 -12.79 -2.86 4.62
N THR A 37 -12.82 -2.23 3.44
CA THR A 37 -11.63 -1.99 2.61
C THR A 37 -10.73 -0.90 3.23
N VAL A 38 -9.42 -1.12 3.25
CA VAL A 38 -8.45 -0.14 3.77
C VAL A 38 -8.57 1.21 3.06
N GLY A 39 -8.65 2.29 3.86
CA GLY A 39 -8.83 3.65 3.36
C GLY A 39 -10.29 4.10 3.29
N THR A 40 -11.27 3.18 3.29
CA THR A 40 -12.70 3.52 3.35
C THR A 40 -13.00 4.38 4.59
N ILE A 41 -13.76 5.46 4.39
CA ILE A 41 -14.25 6.32 5.48
C ILE A 41 -15.73 6.05 5.63
N ALA A 42 -16.15 5.74 6.85
CA ALA A 42 -17.53 5.44 7.17
C ALA A 42 -18.02 6.23 8.38
N LEU A 43 -19.31 6.57 8.36
CA LEU A 43 -20.04 6.92 9.55
C LEU A 43 -20.49 5.62 10.21
N GLY A 44 -19.89 5.27 11.34
CA GLY A 44 -20.17 4.04 12.07
C GLY A 44 -20.95 4.30 13.35
N ARG A 45 -21.56 3.24 13.89
CA ARG A 45 -22.23 3.27 15.20
C ARG A 45 -21.48 2.41 16.20
N VAL A 46 -21.14 2.96 17.34
CA VAL A 46 -20.46 2.25 18.42
C VAL A 46 -21.38 1.18 19.00
N LYS A 47 -20.97 -0.07 18.93
CA LYS A 47 -21.72 -1.22 19.46
C LYS A 47 -21.35 -1.57 20.91
N ALA A 48 -20.07 -1.41 21.23
CA ALA A 48 -19.56 -1.69 22.57
C ALA A 48 -18.26 -0.92 22.81
N VAL A 49 -18.03 -0.47 24.03
CA VAL A 49 -16.77 0.11 24.50
C VAL A 49 -16.10 -0.87 25.44
N LEU A 50 -14.80 -1.09 25.26
CA LEU A 50 -13.96 -1.99 26.04
C LEU A 50 -12.93 -1.18 26.82
N PRO A 51 -13.27 -0.65 28.01
CA PRO A 51 -12.38 0.26 28.74
C PRO A 51 -11.02 -0.37 29.07
N GLY A 52 -11.00 -1.68 29.42
CA GLY A 52 -9.76 -2.40 29.74
C GLY A 52 -8.80 -2.62 28.56
N LEU A 53 -9.27 -2.42 27.33
CA LEU A 53 -8.47 -2.52 26.10
C LEU A 53 -8.28 -1.14 25.44
N GLU A 54 -8.86 -0.08 26.02
CA GLU A 54 -8.90 1.26 25.43
C GLU A 54 -9.33 1.21 23.97
N ALA A 55 -10.44 0.50 23.70
CA ALA A 55 -10.94 0.22 22.36
C ALA A 55 -12.47 0.23 22.32
N ALA A 56 -13.04 0.34 21.12
CA ALA A 56 -14.46 0.18 20.86
C ALA A 56 -14.69 -0.71 19.64
N PHE A 57 -15.81 -1.41 19.63
CA PHE A 57 -16.35 -2.06 18.44
C PHE A 57 -17.34 -1.13 17.74
N VAL A 58 -17.15 -0.90 16.45
CA VAL A 58 -17.95 0.02 15.65
C VAL A 58 -18.56 -0.73 14.47
N ASP A 59 -19.86 -0.62 14.32
CA ASP A 59 -20.59 -1.08 13.15
C ASP A 59 -20.36 -0.10 12.00
N ILE A 60 -19.73 -0.56 10.92
CA ILE A 60 -19.46 0.20 9.71
C ILE A 60 -20.22 -0.34 8.49
N GLY A 61 -21.20 -1.25 8.70
CA GLY A 61 -21.93 -1.93 7.63
C GLY A 61 -21.18 -3.13 7.03
N ALA A 62 -20.07 -3.56 7.62
CA ALA A 62 -19.36 -4.77 7.26
C ALA A 62 -19.95 -5.99 8.02
N GLU A 63 -19.62 -7.22 7.56
CA GLU A 63 -20.08 -8.46 8.20
C GLU A 63 -19.79 -8.49 9.71
N ARG A 64 -18.65 -7.93 10.12
CA ARG A 64 -18.20 -7.83 11.52
C ARG A 64 -17.91 -6.40 11.90
N ALA A 65 -18.23 -6.06 13.16
CA ALA A 65 -17.88 -4.76 13.71
C ALA A 65 -16.36 -4.53 13.67
N GLY A 66 -15.97 -3.35 13.26
CA GLY A 66 -14.56 -2.94 13.22
C GLY A 66 -14.01 -2.62 14.61
N PHE A 67 -12.72 -2.81 14.79
CA PHE A 67 -11.98 -2.53 16.04
C PHE A 67 -11.36 -1.14 15.96
N LEU A 68 -11.86 -0.22 16.79
CA LEU A 68 -11.37 1.14 16.94
C LEU A 68 -10.49 1.25 18.18
N SER A 69 -9.20 1.54 18.01
CA SER A 69 -8.32 1.91 19.13
C SER A 69 -8.66 3.32 19.62
N LEU A 70 -8.86 3.48 20.91
CA LEU A 70 -9.09 4.78 21.57
C LEU A 70 -7.79 5.39 22.10
N LEU A 71 -6.68 4.63 22.05
CA LEU A 71 -5.35 5.14 22.35
C LEU A 71 -4.95 6.21 21.32
N PRO A 72 -4.28 7.28 21.78
CA PRO A 72 -3.65 8.20 20.84
C PRO A 72 -2.71 7.42 19.91
N PRO A 73 -2.63 7.79 18.63
CA PRO A 73 -1.70 7.13 17.72
C PRO A 73 -0.31 7.22 18.33
N ARG A 74 0.30 6.06 18.58
CA ARG A 74 1.72 6.02 18.94
C ARG A 74 2.45 6.65 17.77
N GLY A 75 3.02 7.85 17.99
CA GLY A 75 3.88 8.47 17.00
C GLY A 75 4.96 7.46 16.62
N GLU A 76 5.14 7.18 15.34
CA GLU A 76 6.29 6.43 14.82
C GLU A 76 7.57 7.28 14.92
N SER A 77 7.71 8.03 16.00
CA SER A 77 8.87 8.83 16.34
C SER A 77 8.92 8.95 17.86
N ASP A 78 9.66 8.12 18.51
CA ASP A 78 10.65 8.48 19.52
C ASP A 78 11.29 7.23 20.16
N GLU A 79 12.41 6.79 19.61
CA GLU A 79 13.47 6.18 20.40
C GLU A 79 14.39 7.32 20.86
N GLY A 80 13.95 8.08 21.84
CA GLY A 80 14.74 9.04 22.58
C GLY A 80 14.42 8.90 24.07
N PRO A 81 15.41 8.95 24.99
CA PRO A 81 15.19 8.74 26.42
C PRO A 81 14.29 9.83 26.98
N ARG A 82 13.19 9.42 27.63
CA ARG A 82 12.37 10.30 28.46
C ARG A 82 13.23 10.85 29.59
N ARG A 83 13.63 12.11 29.51
CA ARG A 83 13.99 12.88 30.68
C ARG A 83 12.81 13.77 31.05
N GLY A 84 12.50 13.68 32.34
CA GLY A 84 11.36 14.25 32.97
C GLY A 84 11.42 15.78 33.14
N GLU A 85 10.36 16.24 33.69
CA GLU A 85 10.06 17.44 34.47
C GLU A 85 9.13 18.44 33.77
N SER A 86 7.98 18.43 34.35
CA SER A 86 6.99 19.49 34.63
C SER A 86 7.31 20.92 34.16
N ASP A 87 6.41 21.50 33.37
CA ASP A 87 5.79 22.73 33.83
C ASP A 87 4.37 22.86 33.22
N GLY A 88 3.45 23.38 34.05
CA GLY A 88 2.04 23.40 33.77
C GLY A 88 1.64 24.38 32.68
N GLY A 89 0.78 23.89 31.80
CA GLY A 89 0.12 24.66 30.77
C GLY A 89 -0.91 23.76 30.09
N ASP A 90 -2.16 23.81 30.55
CA ASP A 90 -3.32 23.16 29.92
C ASP A 90 -3.44 23.56 28.46
N SER A 91 -3.00 22.67 27.58
CA SER A 91 -3.41 22.62 26.20
C SER A 91 -3.17 21.20 25.70
N GLU A 92 -4.14 20.30 25.93
CA GLU A 92 -4.17 19.01 25.24
C GLU A 92 -4.26 19.25 23.73
N PRO A 93 -3.30 18.81 22.89
CA PRO A 93 -3.43 18.90 21.45
C PRO A 93 -4.42 17.83 21.01
N GLY A 94 -5.69 18.22 20.75
CA GLY A 94 -6.62 17.47 19.93
C GLY A 94 -7.06 16.10 20.47
N GLY A 95 -7.36 15.97 21.76
CA GLY A 95 -8.01 14.79 22.33
C GLY A 95 -9.38 14.61 21.69
N LEU A 96 -9.55 13.56 20.87
CA LEU A 96 -10.86 13.18 20.35
C LEU A 96 -11.79 12.86 21.53
N ALA A 97 -13.01 13.42 21.57
CA ALA A 97 -13.97 13.25 22.63
C ALA A 97 -14.14 11.76 23.04
N PRO A 98 -14.41 11.47 24.32
CA PRO A 98 -14.75 10.11 24.77
C PRO A 98 -15.83 9.49 23.90
N VAL A 99 -15.77 8.18 23.73
CA VAL A 99 -16.70 7.42 22.87
C VAL A 99 -17.57 6.56 23.78
N HIS A 100 -18.88 6.57 23.55
CA HIS A 100 -19.87 5.78 24.31
C HIS A 100 -20.63 4.84 23.36
N GLU A 101 -21.25 3.82 23.93
CA GLU A 101 -22.14 2.94 23.18
C GLU A 101 -23.32 3.72 22.58
N GLY A 102 -23.60 3.46 21.30
CA GLY A 102 -24.63 4.17 20.55
C GLY A 102 -24.14 5.41 19.82
N ASP A 103 -22.96 5.95 20.16
CA ASP A 103 -22.42 7.14 19.50
C ASP A 103 -22.18 6.90 17.99
N GLU A 104 -22.37 7.98 17.24
CA GLU A 104 -22.01 8.05 15.83
C GLU A 104 -20.58 8.55 15.70
N VAL A 105 -19.73 7.76 15.02
CA VAL A 105 -18.31 8.07 14.87
C VAL A 105 -17.89 8.03 13.42
N LEU A 106 -17.16 9.05 13.01
CA LEU A 106 -16.45 9.04 11.73
C LEU A 106 -15.18 8.23 11.88
N VAL A 107 -15.02 7.18 11.07
CA VAL A 107 -13.87 6.28 11.13
C VAL A 107 -13.33 6.00 9.76
N GLN A 108 -12.02 5.70 9.69
CA GLN A 108 -11.35 5.21 8.51
C GLN A 108 -10.78 3.82 8.77
N VAL A 109 -10.92 2.93 7.81
CA VAL A 109 -10.34 1.59 7.84
C VAL A 109 -8.82 1.68 7.61
N THR A 110 -8.05 1.16 8.55
CA THR A 110 -6.57 1.12 8.49
C THR A 110 -6.02 -0.27 8.21
N LYS A 111 -6.81 -1.29 8.50
CA LYS A 111 -6.49 -2.71 8.25
C LYS A 111 -7.76 -3.44 7.84
N SER A 112 -7.70 -4.23 6.78
CA SER A 112 -8.82 -5.09 6.38
C SER A 112 -9.15 -6.10 7.46
N ALA A 113 -10.40 -6.58 7.46
CA ALA A 113 -10.83 -7.69 8.29
C ALA A 113 -9.95 -8.92 7.97
N GLN A 114 -9.66 -9.74 8.96
CA GLN A 114 -8.95 -11.00 8.81
C GLN A 114 -9.76 -12.12 9.44
N ALA A 115 -9.42 -13.39 9.11
CA ALA A 115 -10.11 -14.56 9.65
C ALA A 115 -10.38 -14.41 11.17
N GLY A 116 -11.65 -14.26 11.53
CA GLY A 116 -12.09 -14.13 12.91
C GLY A 116 -12.05 -12.71 13.53
N LYS A 117 -11.50 -11.67 12.84
CA LYS A 117 -11.35 -10.30 13.36
C LYS A 117 -11.97 -9.29 12.41
N GLY A 118 -12.68 -8.30 12.95
CA GLY A 118 -13.19 -7.15 12.19
C GLY A 118 -12.06 -6.22 11.73
N ALA A 119 -12.39 -5.30 10.82
CA ALA A 119 -11.47 -4.31 10.29
C ALA A 119 -10.88 -3.41 11.39
N GLY A 120 -9.62 -3.04 11.25
CA GLY A 120 -8.98 -2.05 12.14
C GLY A 120 -9.38 -0.65 11.74
N LEU A 121 -9.81 0.17 12.70
CA LEU A 121 -10.35 1.50 12.49
C LEU A 121 -9.52 2.58 13.19
N THR A 122 -9.58 3.80 12.65
CA THR A 122 -9.03 5.01 13.27
C THR A 122 -10.03 6.17 13.12
N ARG A 123 -10.00 7.11 14.06
CA ARG A 123 -10.72 8.41 13.96
C ARG A 123 -9.86 9.48 13.27
N ASN A 124 -8.57 9.23 13.12
CA ASN A 124 -7.65 10.13 12.42
C ASN A 124 -7.71 9.86 10.92
N VAL A 125 -8.64 10.52 10.24
CA VAL A 125 -8.81 10.41 8.79
C VAL A 125 -7.58 10.97 8.08
N ALA A 126 -7.14 10.25 7.05
CA ALA A 126 -6.04 10.64 6.17
C ALA A 126 -6.46 10.42 4.71
N LEU A 127 -6.54 11.50 3.94
CA LEU A 127 -6.89 11.46 2.52
C LEU A 127 -5.62 11.56 1.68
N ALA A 128 -5.29 10.47 1.00
CA ALA A 128 -4.09 10.39 0.17
C ALA A 128 -4.32 11.04 -1.20
N GLY A 129 -3.45 11.99 -1.54
CA GLY A 129 -3.27 12.55 -2.87
C GLY A 129 -2.01 12.03 -3.53
N ARG A 130 -1.66 12.62 -4.67
CA ARG A 130 -0.44 12.29 -5.41
C ARG A 130 0.82 12.69 -4.64
N THR A 131 0.90 13.92 -4.19
CA THR A 131 2.06 14.51 -3.52
C THR A 131 1.84 14.75 -2.04
N LEU A 132 0.59 14.86 -1.61
CA LEU A 132 0.16 15.20 -0.27
C LEU A 132 -0.75 14.12 0.34
N VAL A 133 -0.81 14.09 1.66
CA VAL A 133 -1.88 13.47 2.41
C VAL A 133 -2.51 14.54 3.29
N LEU A 134 -3.81 14.80 3.14
CA LEU A 134 -4.54 15.70 4.02
C LEU A 134 -4.94 14.95 5.30
N THR A 135 -4.64 15.53 6.44
CA THR A 135 -5.01 15.03 7.78
C THR A 135 -5.91 16.04 8.49
N PRO A 136 -7.23 15.98 8.26
CA PRO A 136 -8.17 17.06 8.65
C PRO A 136 -8.25 17.33 10.15
N PHE A 137 -7.89 16.34 10.97
CA PHE A 137 -7.95 16.44 12.44
C PHE A 137 -6.59 16.72 13.08
N GLN A 138 -5.57 17.02 12.28
CA GLN A 138 -4.23 17.38 12.74
C GLN A 138 -3.82 18.69 12.08
N SER A 139 -3.16 19.57 12.83
CA SER A 139 -2.68 20.87 12.29
C SER A 139 -1.17 20.89 12.04
N ARG A 140 -0.59 19.72 11.73
CA ARG A 140 0.85 19.54 11.54
C ARG A 140 1.19 19.33 10.07
N ILE A 141 2.24 19.98 9.59
CA ILE A 141 2.88 19.67 8.31
C ILE A 141 4.05 18.71 8.59
N ALA A 142 4.04 17.56 7.93
CA ALA A 142 5.11 16.56 8.03
C ALA A 142 5.66 16.24 6.63
N ILE A 143 6.93 15.87 6.53
CA ILE A 143 7.59 15.51 5.26
C ILE A 143 8.07 14.06 5.35
N SER A 144 7.83 13.28 4.28
CA SER A 144 8.29 11.91 4.17
C SER A 144 9.76 11.77 4.55
N ARG A 145 10.08 10.74 5.35
CA ARG A 145 11.45 10.42 5.77
C ARG A 145 12.35 10.01 4.59
N ARG A 146 11.77 9.63 3.46
CA ARG A 146 12.51 9.30 2.22
C ARG A 146 13.04 10.54 1.49
N ILE A 147 12.60 11.74 1.86
CA ILE A 147 13.17 13.01 1.39
C ILE A 147 14.25 13.41 2.40
N ILE A 148 15.50 13.09 2.10
CA ILE A 148 16.61 13.17 3.04
C ILE A 148 17.29 14.55 2.97
N GLU A 149 17.36 15.16 1.78
CA GLU A 149 18.10 16.38 1.50
C GLU A 149 17.57 17.58 2.30
N PRO A 150 18.38 18.20 3.18
CA PRO A 150 17.93 19.29 4.06
C PRO A 150 17.38 20.50 3.29
N ASP A 151 18.05 20.91 2.20
CA ASP A 151 17.66 22.06 1.40
C ASP A 151 16.32 21.84 0.72
N GLN A 152 16.08 20.60 0.25
CA GLN A 152 14.82 20.21 -0.38
C GLN A 152 13.68 20.20 0.65
N ARG A 153 13.93 19.69 1.85
CA ARG A 153 12.94 19.72 2.94
C ARG A 153 12.56 21.15 3.29
N ALA A 154 13.55 22.04 3.48
CA ALA A 154 13.32 23.44 3.79
C ALA A 154 12.58 24.19 2.66
N ALA A 155 12.83 23.83 1.40
CA ALA A 155 12.08 24.39 0.27
C ALA A 155 10.62 23.94 0.28
N LEU A 156 10.35 22.65 0.52
CA LEU A 156 9.01 22.09 0.62
C LEU A 156 8.23 22.67 1.82
N GLU A 157 8.88 22.85 2.97
CA GLU A 157 8.27 23.50 4.14
C GLU A 157 7.82 24.94 3.84
N ARG A 158 8.65 25.72 3.14
CA ARG A 158 8.28 27.09 2.72
C ARG A 158 7.08 27.11 1.79
N VAL A 159 7.08 26.24 0.78
CA VAL A 159 5.95 26.13 -0.15
C VAL A 159 4.67 25.73 0.58
N MET A 160 4.75 24.77 1.48
CA MET A 160 3.57 24.33 2.24
C MET A 160 3.06 25.38 3.24
N ALA A 161 3.94 26.21 3.79
CA ALA A 161 3.53 27.32 4.65
C ALA A 161 2.66 28.36 3.91
N GLU A 162 2.82 28.49 2.58
CA GLU A 162 1.98 29.35 1.74
C GLU A 162 0.66 28.67 1.32
N ILE A 163 0.68 27.35 1.16
CA ILE A 163 -0.46 26.55 0.68
C ILE A 163 -1.42 26.18 1.81
N ALA A 164 -0.89 25.74 2.97
CA ALA A 164 -1.70 25.25 4.07
C ALA A 164 -2.48 26.37 4.75
N LYS A 165 -3.76 26.15 5.05
CA LYS A 165 -4.58 27.06 5.83
C LYS A 165 -4.40 26.78 7.34
N PRO A 166 -4.67 27.78 8.20
CA PRO A 166 -4.65 27.57 9.64
C PRO A 166 -5.53 26.39 10.05
N GLY A 167 -4.97 25.49 10.86
CA GLY A 167 -5.67 24.31 11.35
C GLY A 167 -5.63 23.08 10.40
N GLU A 168 -5.08 23.19 9.19
CA GLU A 168 -4.93 22.06 8.28
C GLU A 168 -3.61 21.32 8.51
N GLY A 169 -3.65 19.99 8.49
CA GLY A 169 -2.47 19.13 8.48
C GLY A 169 -2.23 18.47 7.14
N PHE A 170 -0.96 18.42 6.75
CA PHE A 170 -0.53 17.74 5.55
C PHE A 170 0.73 16.90 5.79
N ILE A 171 0.79 15.75 5.12
CA ILE A 171 2.00 14.94 5.03
C ILE A 171 2.45 14.95 3.57
N LEU A 172 3.66 15.46 3.32
CA LEU A 172 4.26 15.43 1.99
C LEU A 172 4.78 14.03 1.71
N ARG A 173 4.30 13.43 0.62
CA ARG A 173 4.74 12.11 0.16
C ARG A 173 6.10 12.21 -0.55
N THR A 174 6.74 11.07 -0.80
CA THR A 174 8.01 11.02 -1.52
C THR A 174 7.91 11.65 -2.92
N ALA A 175 6.76 11.52 -3.57
CA ALA A 175 6.48 12.15 -4.87
C ALA A 175 6.54 13.70 -4.85
N ALA A 176 6.36 14.33 -3.68
CA ALA A 176 6.52 15.77 -3.53
C ALA A 176 7.95 16.26 -3.81
N ARG A 177 8.95 15.35 -3.79
CA ARG A 177 10.35 15.66 -4.08
C ARG A 177 10.53 16.42 -5.41
N HIS A 178 9.74 16.08 -6.42
CA HIS A 178 9.84 16.63 -7.78
C HIS A 178 8.67 17.55 -8.14
N ALA A 179 7.74 17.80 -7.21
CA ALA A 179 6.57 18.61 -7.44
C ALA A 179 6.87 20.10 -7.24
N GLY A 180 6.47 20.93 -8.20
CA GLY A 180 6.49 22.38 -8.04
C GLY A 180 5.36 22.88 -7.12
N ALA A 181 5.43 24.15 -6.70
CA ALA A 181 4.44 24.80 -5.84
C ALA A 181 3.01 24.71 -6.41
N GLN A 182 2.85 24.84 -7.72
CA GLN A 182 1.57 24.72 -8.39
C GLN A 182 0.96 23.33 -8.20
N ALA A 183 1.71 22.26 -8.48
CA ALA A 183 1.23 20.87 -8.34
C ALA A 183 0.85 20.53 -6.89
N LEU A 184 1.60 21.04 -5.92
CA LEU A 184 1.27 20.91 -4.49
C LEU A 184 -0.02 21.65 -4.15
N GLY A 185 -0.20 22.87 -4.70
CA GLY A 185 -1.41 23.68 -4.50
C GLY A 185 -2.66 23.01 -5.09
N GLU A 186 -2.56 22.47 -6.29
CA GLU A 186 -3.63 21.75 -6.97
C GLU A 186 -4.03 20.48 -6.19
N ASP A 187 -3.04 19.69 -5.73
CA ASP A 187 -3.31 18.48 -4.93
C ASP A 187 -3.97 18.83 -3.59
N ALA A 188 -3.53 19.91 -2.93
CA ALA A 188 -4.15 20.43 -1.71
C ALA A 188 -5.60 20.88 -1.95
N ALA A 189 -5.87 21.59 -3.04
CA ALA A 189 -7.21 22.05 -3.40
C ALA A 189 -8.16 20.88 -3.68
N ARG A 190 -7.70 19.88 -4.41
CA ARG A 190 -8.44 18.64 -4.69
C ARG A 190 -8.77 17.88 -3.41
N LEU A 191 -7.80 17.71 -2.51
CA LEU A 191 -8.03 17.01 -1.22
C LEU A 191 -9.00 17.76 -0.32
N ARG A 192 -8.99 19.10 -0.34
CA ARG A 192 -9.98 19.93 0.38
C ARG A 192 -11.38 19.73 -0.20
N GLY A 193 -11.51 19.71 -1.53
CA GLY A 193 -12.78 19.44 -2.20
C GLY A 193 -13.35 18.08 -1.82
N LEU A 194 -12.52 17.04 -1.85
CA LEU A 194 -12.91 15.69 -1.43
C LEU A 194 -13.33 15.66 0.04
N TRP A 195 -12.59 16.31 0.94
CA TRP A 195 -12.96 16.39 2.34
C TRP A 195 -14.28 17.10 2.55
N ALA A 196 -14.53 18.19 1.83
CA ALA A 196 -15.80 18.93 1.88
C ALA A 196 -16.98 18.05 1.46
N SER A 197 -16.85 17.29 0.36
CA SER A 197 -17.88 16.35 -0.09
C SER A 197 -18.19 15.27 0.96
N ILE A 198 -17.14 14.70 1.59
CA ILE A 198 -17.31 13.71 2.68
C ILE A 198 -18.07 14.31 3.87
N GLN A 199 -17.77 15.56 4.25
CA GLN A 199 -18.47 16.23 5.34
C GLN A 199 -19.92 16.55 4.99
N GLU A 200 -20.21 16.93 3.75
CA GLU A 200 -21.57 17.18 3.28
C GLU A 200 -22.40 15.90 3.31
N GLU A 201 -21.88 14.79 2.77
CA GLU A 201 -22.52 13.49 2.79
C GLU A 201 -22.77 12.99 4.23
N ARG A 202 -21.79 13.20 5.11
CA ARG A 202 -21.90 12.86 6.54
C ARG A 202 -23.11 13.52 7.21
N LEU A 203 -23.44 14.75 6.87
CA LEU A 203 -24.57 15.48 7.45
C LEU A 203 -25.93 14.89 7.03
N ALA A 204 -25.99 14.24 5.88
CA ALA A 204 -27.20 13.63 5.33
C ALA A 204 -27.32 12.13 5.66
N ALA A 205 -26.22 11.47 6.03
CA ALA A 205 -26.15 10.03 6.25
C ALA A 205 -26.59 9.61 7.65
N SER A 206 -27.06 8.37 7.75
CA SER A 206 -27.32 7.67 9.03
C SER A 206 -26.43 6.42 9.12
N PRO A 207 -25.76 6.17 10.27
CA PRO A 207 -24.87 5.03 10.42
C PRO A 207 -25.62 3.67 10.50
N PRO A 208 -25.02 2.57 9.97
CA PRO A 208 -23.74 2.54 9.29
C PRO A 208 -23.85 3.02 7.84
N HIS A 209 -22.93 3.89 7.40
CA HIS A 209 -22.91 4.42 6.04
C HIS A 209 -21.48 4.66 5.56
N VAL A 210 -21.16 4.22 4.32
CA VAL A 210 -19.86 4.50 3.69
C VAL A 210 -19.91 5.89 3.06
N LEU A 211 -19.14 6.82 3.59
CA LEU A 211 -19.04 8.21 3.11
C LEU A 211 -18.01 8.36 1.98
N TYR A 212 -16.97 7.56 2.03
CA TYR A 212 -15.92 7.52 1.03
C TYR A 212 -15.43 6.08 0.91
N GLY A 213 -15.78 5.44 -0.18
CA GLY A 213 -15.23 4.15 -0.55
C GLY A 213 -13.96 4.37 -1.35
N VAL A 214 -12.86 3.78 -0.93
CA VAL A 214 -11.69 3.68 -1.80
C VAL A 214 -12.04 2.66 -2.88
N THR A 215 -12.78 3.11 -3.87
CA THR A 215 -12.75 2.47 -5.17
C THR A 215 -11.35 2.79 -5.71
N ARG A 216 -10.43 1.86 -5.63
CA ARG A 216 -9.18 2.00 -6.38
C ARG A 216 -9.50 1.83 -7.87
N GLY A 217 -10.30 2.75 -8.40
CA GLY A 217 -10.53 2.84 -9.83
C GLY A 217 -9.23 3.16 -10.55
N LEU A 218 -9.22 2.97 -11.86
CA LEU A 218 -8.04 3.21 -12.69
C LEU A 218 -7.45 4.62 -12.46
N GLY A 219 -8.27 5.65 -12.29
CA GLY A 219 -7.80 7.00 -11.98
C GLY A 219 -6.96 7.10 -10.71
N GLN A 220 -7.34 6.42 -9.63
CA GLN A 220 -6.54 6.39 -8.39
C GLN A 220 -5.22 5.65 -8.60
N VAL A 221 -5.25 4.54 -9.32
CA VAL A 221 -4.04 3.79 -9.69
C VAL A 221 -3.10 4.65 -10.53
N LEU A 222 -3.65 5.39 -11.49
CA LEU A 222 -2.86 6.33 -12.29
C LEU A 222 -2.25 7.42 -11.40
N SER A 223 -2.98 7.98 -10.44
CA SER A 223 -2.43 8.92 -9.47
C SER A 223 -1.27 8.36 -8.65
N ASP A 224 -1.38 7.10 -8.23
CA ASP A 224 -0.38 6.46 -7.36
C ASP A 224 0.88 6.03 -8.11
N TYR A 225 0.74 5.64 -9.38
CA TYR A 225 1.81 5.06 -10.19
C TYR A 225 2.24 5.90 -11.39
N ALA A 226 1.67 7.11 -11.59
CA ALA A 226 2.04 8.03 -12.64
C ALA A 226 3.49 8.51 -12.48
N HIS A 227 4.31 8.26 -13.50
CA HIS A 227 5.67 8.80 -13.64
C HIS A 227 6.10 8.79 -15.12
N ASP A 228 7.18 9.47 -15.43
CA ASP A 228 7.63 9.65 -16.82
C ASP A 228 7.98 8.33 -17.54
N GLY A 229 8.36 7.30 -16.78
CA GLY A 229 8.69 5.97 -17.30
C GLY A 229 7.48 5.06 -17.57
N LEU A 230 6.25 5.47 -17.22
CA LEU A 230 5.04 4.71 -17.57
C LEU A 230 4.81 4.82 -19.09
N ARG A 231 4.96 3.69 -19.80
CA ARG A 231 4.93 3.68 -21.27
C ARG A 231 3.53 3.63 -21.85
N ARG A 232 2.66 2.80 -21.25
CA ARG A 232 1.28 2.68 -21.74
C ARG A 232 0.30 2.24 -20.67
N ILE A 233 -0.97 2.56 -20.92
CA ILE A 233 -2.12 2.21 -20.11
C ILE A 233 -3.11 1.54 -21.03
N LEU A 234 -3.29 0.22 -20.92
CA LEU A 234 -4.23 -0.55 -21.72
C LEU A 234 -5.53 -0.76 -20.96
N VAL A 235 -6.64 -0.57 -21.65
CA VAL A 235 -7.99 -0.73 -21.09
C VAL A 235 -8.84 -1.52 -22.07
N ASP A 236 -9.57 -2.54 -21.63
CA ASP A 236 -10.42 -3.36 -22.48
C ASP A 236 -11.92 -3.00 -22.42
N ASP A 237 -12.25 -1.93 -21.70
CA ASP A 237 -13.63 -1.40 -21.60
C ASP A 237 -13.66 0.08 -22.00
N ARG A 238 -14.58 0.44 -22.91
CA ARG A 238 -14.70 1.81 -23.44
C ARG A 238 -15.13 2.85 -22.40
N HIS A 239 -15.90 2.45 -21.39
CA HIS A 239 -16.29 3.38 -20.32
C HIS A 239 -15.09 3.65 -19.39
N ALA A 240 -14.36 2.59 -19.04
CA ALA A 240 -13.12 2.74 -18.25
C ALA A 240 -12.05 3.54 -19.01
N GLU A 241 -11.96 3.41 -20.35
CA GLU A 241 -11.10 4.26 -21.19
C GLU A 241 -11.50 5.72 -21.10
N ALA A 242 -12.80 6.03 -21.30
CA ALA A 242 -13.31 7.40 -21.24
C ALA A 242 -13.12 8.03 -19.86
N ASP A 243 -13.36 7.28 -18.78
CA ASP A 243 -13.14 7.72 -17.40
C ASP A 243 -11.65 7.98 -17.13
N ALA A 244 -10.76 7.10 -17.61
CA ALA A 244 -9.31 7.28 -17.49
C ALA A 244 -8.83 8.50 -18.28
N GLN A 245 -9.37 8.71 -19.49
CA GLN A 245 -9.03 9.87 -20.30
C GLN A 245 -9.48 11.18 -19.63
N ALA A 246 -10.73 11.26 -19.15
CA ALA A 246 -11.26 12.41 -18.45
C ALA A 246 -10.46 12.71 -17.16
N PHE A 247 -10.03 11.65 -16.46
CA PHE A 247 -9.16 11.77 -15.31
C PHE A 247 -7.79 12.33 -15.70
N CYS A 248 -7.15 11.79 -16.74
CA CYS A 248 -5.86 12.28 -17.23
C CYS A 248 -5.94 13.71 -17.70
N ASP A 249 -6.96 14.08 -18.49
CA ASP A 249 -7.13 15.47 -18.98
C ASP A 249 -7.21 16.47 -17.82
N SER A 250 -7.81 16.08 -16.71
CA SER A 250 -7.99 16.94 -15.53
C SER A 250 -6.80 16.92 -14.57
N HIS A 251 -6.05 15.81 -14.47
CA HIS A 251 -5.10 15.59 -13.38
C HIS A 251 -3.69 15.20 -13.85
N LEU A 252 -3.57 14.59 -15.04
CA LEU A 252 -2.33 13.99 -15.55
C LEU A 252 -2.23 14.17 -17.08
N PRO A 253 -2.30 15.40 -17.62
CA PRO A 253 -2.44 15.61 -19.07
C PRO A 253 -1.36 14.93 -19.91
N ASP A 254 -0.14 14.79 -19.37
CA ASP A 254 0.97 14.13 -20.06
C ASP A 254 0.79 12.63 -20.23
N LEU A 255 -0.16 12.01 -19.51
CA LEU A 255 -0.44 10.58 -19.58
C LEU A 255 -1.63 10.24 -20.47
N GLY A 256 -2.48 11.18 -20.81
CA GLY A 256 -3.66 10.94 -21.66
C GLY A 256 -3.32 10.29 -23.00
N THR A 257 -2.20 10.67 -23.60
CA THR A 257 -1.72 10.09 -24.88
C THR A 257 -1.19 8.66 -24.77
N ARG A 258 -1.06 8.12 -23.56
CA ARG A 258 -0.57 6.75 -23.29
C ARG A 258 -1.70 5.76 -23.01
N ILE A 259 -2.96 6.24 -23.03
CA ILE A 259 -4.14 5.39 -22.88
C ILE A 259 -4.47 4.78 -24.23
N GLU A 260 -4.59 3.47 -24.26
CA GLU A 260 -4.88 2.68 -25.45
C GLU A 260 -6.03 1.70 -25.15
N LEU A 261 -6.99 1.61 -26.04
CA LEU A 261 -8.04 0.60 -25.97
C LEU A 261 -7.53 -0.72 -26.51
N TRP A 262 -7.74 -1.80 -25.76
CA TRP A 262 -7.49 -3.16 -26.22
C TRP A 262 -8.64 -3.59 -27.14
N ASP A 263 -8.38 -3.71 -28.44
CA ASP A 263 -9.38 -4.05 -29.47
C ASP A 263 -9.05 -5.39 -30.16
N GLU A 264 -8.49 -6.36 -29.41
CA GLU A 264 -8.22 -7.69 -29.91
C GLU A 264 -9.31 -8.67 -29.46
N ALA A 265 -9.53 -9.75 -30.26
CA ALA A 265 -10.56 -10.75 -29.99
C ALA A 265 -10.28 -11.60 -28.73
N SER A 266 -9.02 -11.71 -28.32
CA SER A 266 -8.61 -12.44 -27.13
C SER A 266 -8.69 -11.56 -25.89
N PRO A 267 -9.08 -12.10 -24.72
CA PRO A 267 -9.05 -11.36 -23.47
C PRO A 267 -7.63 -10.83 -23.16
N MET A 268 -7.52 -9.57 -22.79
CA MET A 268 -6.23 -8.86 -22.63
C MET A 268 -5.28 -9.56 -21.65
N PHE A 269 -5.79 -10.01 -20.51
CA PHE A 269 -4.96 -10.67 -19.48
C PHE A 269 -4.43 -12.02 -19.94
N GLU A 270 -5.18 -12.75 -20.74
CA GLU A 270 -4.75 -14.03 -21.36
C GLU A 270 -3.70 -13.77 -22.43
N ALA A 271 -3.98 -12.86 -23.37
CA ALA A 271 -3.10 -12.55 -24.47
C ALA A 271 -1.72 -12.01 -24.05
N LEU A 272 -1.69 -11.29 -22.92
CA LEU A 272 -0.47 -10.69 -22.37
C LEU A 272 0.19 -11.52 -21.27
N GLY A 273 -0.30 -12.77 -21.01
CA GLY A 273 0.28 -13.69 -20.02
C GLY A 273 0.03 -13.30 -18.56
N VAL A 274 -0.82 -12.29 -18.32
CA VAL A 274 -1.15 -11.84 -16.95
C VAL A 274 -1.93 -12.91 -16.18
N ALA A 275 -2.82 -13.65 -16.89
CA ALA A 275 -3.58 -14.73 -16.27
C ALA A 275 -2.67 -15.85 -15.75
N ASP A 276 -1.64 -16.22 -16.51
CA ASP A 276 -0.65 -17.22 -16.10
C ASP A 276 0.21 -16.72 -14.93
N ASP A 277 0.62 -15.45 -14.95
CA ASP A 277 1.35 -14.82 -13.83
C ASP A 277 0.51 -14.82 -12.54
N ILE A 278 -0.80 -14.55 -12.63
CA ILE A 278 -1.73 -14.61 -11.48
C ILE A 278 -1.84 -16.04 -10.97
N ALA A 279 -2.06 -17.02 -11.86
CA ALA A 279 -2.15 -18.42 -11.48
C ALA A 279 -0.86 -18.89 -10.79
N GLY A 280 0.31 -18.56 -11.35
CA GLY A 280 1.61 -18.86 -10.74
C GLY A 280 1.82 -18.18 -9.38
N ALA A 281 1.24 -16.99 -9.15
CA ALA A 281 1.32 -16.30 -7.87
C ALA A 281 0.43 -16.95 -6.77
N LEU A 282 -0.47 -17.83 -7.13
CA LEU A 282 -1.28 -18.60 -6.17
C LEU A 282 -0.61 -19.92 -5.75
N GLU A 283 0.36 -20.39 -6.53
CA GLU A 283 1.14 -21.59 -6.21
C GLU A 283 2.21 -21.29 -5.18
N PRO A 284 2.49 -22.20 -4.23
CA PRO A 284 3.55 -22.00 -3.25
C PRO A 284 4.95 -21.97 -3.88
N GLN A 285 5.14 -22.69 -4.98
CA GLN A 285 6.44 -22.80 -5.66
C GLN A 285 6.61 -21.76 -6.77
N VAL A 286 7.76 -21.09 -6.78
CA VAL A 286 8.20 -20.20 -7.84
C VAL A 286 9.49 -20.73 -8.45
N VAL A 287 9.48 -21.02 -9.74
CA VAL A 287 10.67 -21.48 -10.47
C VAL A 287 11.54 -20.28 -10.85
N LEU A 288 12.84 -20.39 -10.57
CA LEU A 288 13.84 -19.39 -10.94
C LEU A 288 14.45 -19.69 -12.32
N PRO A 289 14.92 -18.68 -13.07
CA PRO A 289 15.54 -18.86 -14.38
C PRO A 289 16.73 -19.84 -14.39
N CYS A 290 17.51 -19.88 -13.31
CA CYS A 290 18.61 -20.82 -13.14
C CYS A 290 18.18 -22.29 -12.94
N GLY A 291 16.88 -22.54 -12.79
CA GLY A 291 16.32 -23.86 -12.47
C GLY A 291 16.23 -24.17 -10.97
N GLY A 292 16.59 -23.21 -10.12
CA GLY A 292 16.25 -23.22 -8.70
C GLY A 292 14.78 -22.88 -8.45
N SER A 293 14.37 -22.83 -7.20
CA SER A 293 12.99 -22.46 -6.83
C SER A 293 12.91 -21.82 -5.47
N LEU A 294 11.86 -21.00 -5.29
CA LEU A 294 11.38 -20.52 -4.00
C LEU A 294 10.18 -21.37 -3.58
N ILE A 295 10.07 -21.68 -2.30
CA ILE A 295 8.84 -22.16 -1.67
C ILE A 295 8.37 -21.07 -0.74
N ILE A 296 7.16 -20.56 -0.96
CA ILE A 296 6.57 -19.46 -0.21
C ILE A 296 5.36 -19.99 0.55
N GLU A 297 5.44 -20.00 1.86
CA GLU A 297 4.37 -20.49 2.74
C GLU A 297 3.93 -19.39 3.71
N GLU A 298 2.64 -19.11 3.73
CA GLU A 298 2.05 -18.15 4.64
C GLU A 298 1.36 -18.87 5.79
N THR A 299 1.68 -18.47 7.01
CA THR A 299 1.03 -18.91 8.24
C THR A 299 0.32 -17.72 8.91
N GLN A 300 -0.43 -18.00 9.99
CA GLN A 300 -1.05 -16.92 10.77
C GLN A 300 -0.05 -15.93 11.38
N ALA A 301 1.18 -16.37 11.66
CA ALA A 301 2.19 -15.59 12.37
C ALA A 301 3.18 -14.91 11.43
N LEU A 302 3.64 -15.62 10.41
CA LEU A 302 4.71 -15.18 9.52
C LEU A 302 4.61 -15.86 8.15
N CYS A 303 5.31 -15.30 7.17
CA CYS A 303 5.59 -15.93 5.89
C CYS A 303 7.00 -16.54 5.93
N ALA A 304 7.14 -17.77 5.49
CA ALA A 304 8.42 -18.44 5.32
C ALA A 304 8.75 -18.56 3.82
N ILE A 305 10.00 -18.29 3.46
CA ILE A 305 10.51 -18.43 2.10
C ILE A 305 11.77 -19.28 2.14
N ASP A 306 11.71 -20.45 1.50
CA ASP A 306 12.84 -21.37 1.37
C ASP A 306 13.40 -21.31 -0.06
N VAL A 307 14.73 -21.26 -0.18
CA VAL A 307 15.44 -21.19 -1.47
C VAL A 307 16.13 -22.51 -1.78
N ASN A 308 15.78 -23.08 -2.94
CA ASN A 308 16.29 -24.37 -3.36
C ASN A 308 17.05 -24.28 -4.69
N THR A 309 18.21 -25.00 -4.81
CA THR A 309 19.00 -25.06 -6.05
C THR A 309 18.30 -25.83 -7.19
N GLY A 310 17.33 -26.70 -6.85
CA GLY A 310 16.65 -27.52 -7.83
C GLY A 310 17.61 -28.43 -8.62
N ARG A 311 17.39 -28.50 -9.94
CA ARG A 311 18.21 -29.30 -10.88
C ARG A 311 19.33 -28.47 -11.56
N ASN A 312 19.78 -27.41 -10.93
CA ASN A 312 20.82 -26.55 -11.49
C ASN A 312 22.19 -27.27 -11.50
N VAL A 313 22.54 -27.97 -12.61
CA VAL A 313 23.71 -28.82 -12.73
C VAL A 313 24.74 -28.29 -13.77
N GLY A 314 24.70 -27.01 -14.14
CA GLY A 314 25.45 -26.50 -15.27
C GLY A 314 26.59 -25.55 -14.96
N ARG A 315 26.97 -25.29 -13.70
CA ARG A 315 28.01 -24.33 -13.33
C ARG A 315 29.30 -24.99 -12.86
N THR A 316 30.42 -24.24 -12.96
CA THR A 316 31.79 -24.71 -12.74
C THR A 316 32.09 -25.12 -11.30
N SER A 317 31.32 -24.60 -10.30
CA SER A 317 31.47 -24.97 -8.90
C SER A 317 30.12 -24.99 -8.14
N HIS A 318 30.08 -25.68 -7.01
CA HIS A 318 28.93 -25.68 -6.11
C HIS A 318 28.66 -24.26 -5.57
N ALA A 319 29.71 -23.56 -5.16
CA ALA A 319 29.62 -22.19 -4.65
C ALA A 319 29.03 -21.21 -5.70
N ASP A 320 29.44 -21.32 -6.97
CA ASP A 320 28.88 -20.50 -8.05
C ASP A 320 27.38 -20.78 -8.28
N THR A 321 26.99 -22.05 -8.14
CA THR A 321 25.57 -22.43 -8.25
C THR A 321 24.74 -21.84 -7.12
N VAL A 322 25.21 -21.95 -5.88
CA VAL A 322 24.55 -21.40 -4.70
C VAL A 322 24.42 -19.87 -4.82
N ARG A 323 25.52 -19.18 -5.10
CA ARG A 323 25.53 -17.71 -5.27
C ARG A 323 24.55 -17.26 -6.33
N ALA A 324 24.55 -17.89 -7.50
CA ALA A 324 23.65 -17.50 -8.58
C ALA A 324 22.18 -17.77 -8.24
N THR A 325 21.86 -18.91 -7.60
CA THR A 325 20.50 -19.21 -7.16
C THR A 325 20.03 -18.19 -6.12
N ASN A 326 20.86 -17.88 -5.13
CA ASN A 326 20.53 -16.91 -4.09
C ASN A 326 20.36 -15.48 -4.66
N LEU A 327 21.17 -15.08 -5.65
CA LEU A 327 21.00 -13.77 -6.32
C LEU A 327 19.69 -13.68 -7.09
N GLU A 328 19.33 -14.72 -7.84
CA GLU A 328 18.03 -14.76 -8.53
C GLU A 328 16.86 -14.79 -7.53
N ALA A 329 17.01 -15.54 -6.43
CA ALA A 329 16.03 -15.53 -5.34
C ALA A 329 15.88 -14.12 -4.72
N ALA A 330 17.00 -13.45 -4.43
CA ALA A 330 17.01 -12.11 -3.85
C ALA A 330 16.33 -11.06 -4.76
N ALA A 331 16.44 -11.22 -6.09
CA ALA A 331 15.76 -10.37 -7.05
C ALA A 331 14.24 -10.68 -7.18
N GLU A 332 13.87 -11.98 -7.07
CA GLU A 332 12.49 -12.43 -7.24
C GLU A 332 11.63 -12.24 -5.99
N ILE A 333 12.17 -12.44 -4.79
CA ILE A 333 11.43 -12.33 -3.53
C ILE A 333 10.70 -10.99 -3.39
N PRO A 334 11.31 -9.81 -3.63
CA PRO A 334 10.61 -8.53 -3.56
C PRO A 334 9.40 -8.44 -4.48
N ARG A 335 9.50 -9.03 -5.69
CA ARG A 335 8.39 -9.10 -6.63
C ARG A 335 7.25 -9.96 -6.08
N GLN A 336 7.57 -11.14 -5.54
CA GLN A 336 6.58 -12.06 -4.98
C GLN A 336 5.88 -11.46 -3.74
N LEU A 337 6.61 -10.78 -2.87
CA LEU A 337 6.03 -10.08 -1.70
C LEU A 337 5.00 -9.02 -2.13
N ARG A 338 5.31 -8.25 -3.19
CA ARG A 338 4.39 -7.24 -3.74
C ARG A 338 3.20 -7.88 -4.44
N LEU A 339 3.45 -8.81 -5.36
CA LEU A 339 2.42 -9.46 -6.17
C LEU A 339 1.41 -10.23 -5.32
N ARG A 340 1.90 -11.04 -4.38
CA ARG A 340 1.05 -11.79 -3.44
C ARG A 340 0.49 -10.93 -2.32
N SER A 341 0.92 -9.67 -2.20
CA SER A 341 0.50 -8.73 -1.14
C SER A 341 0.82 -9.23 0.27
N LEU A 342 1.92 -10.01 0.42
CA LEU A 342 2.32 -10.57 1.70
C LEU A 342 2.80 -9.46 2.64
N GLY A 343 2.28 -9.45 3.86
CA GLY A 343 2.61 -8.46 4.87
C GLY A 343 2.79 -9.11 6.25
N GLY A 344 3.47 -8.42 7.15
CA GLY A 344 3.85 -8.95 8.44
C GLY A 344 5.32 -9.36 8.47
N ILE A 345 5.66 -10.33 9.29
CA ILE A 345 7.02 -10.89 9.39
C ILE A 345 7.22 -11.88 8.25
N THR A 346 8.33 -11.75 7.53
CA THR A 346 8.79 -12.76 6.56
C THR A 346 10.18 -13.22 6.96
N VAL A 347 10.39 -14.52 6.92
CA VAL A 347 11.68 -15.16 7.17
C VAL A 347 12.12 -15.83 5.88
N ILE A 348 13.34 -15.53 5.43
CA ILE A 348 13.92 -16.08 4.21
C ILE A 348 15.10 -16.96 4.59
N ASP A 349 15.08 -18.21 4.14
CA ASP A 349 16.14 -19.19 4.28
C ASP A 349 16.89 -19.29 2.94
N PHE A 350 18.00 -18.54 2.82
CA PHE A 350 18.89 -18.62 1.67
C PHE A 350 19.78 -19.87 1.79
N ILE A 351 20.15 -20.44 0.65
CA ILE A 351 21.11 -21.53 0.62
C ILE A 351 22.42 -21.06 1.25
N HIS A 352 23.00 -21.87 2.14
CA HIS A 352 24.18 -21.50 2.89
C HIS A 352 25.35 -21.06 2.00
N MET A 353 25.96 -19.96 2.37
CA MET A 353 27.12 -19.36 1.69
C MET A 353 28.26 -19.21 2.69
N ASP A 354 29.41 -19.83 2.40
CA ASP A 354 30.62 -19.72 3.26
C ASP A 354 31.27 -18.34 3.12
N ASP A 355 31.28 -17.77 1.89
CA ASP A 355 31.92 -16.49 1.61
C ASP A 355 31.04 -15.31 2.08
N GLU A 356 31.63 -14.42 2.88
CA GLU A 356 30.99 -13.19 3.36
C GLU A 356 30.65 -12.23 2.22
N ALA A 357 31.52 -12.14 1.22
CA ALA A 357 31.29 -11.29 0.05
C ALA A 357 30.05 -11.76 -0.76
N ASP A 358 29.81 -13.07 -0.86
CA ASP A 358 28.62 -13.60 -1.49
C ASP A 358 27.36 -13.28 -0.68
N ARG A 359 27.43 -13.37 0.64
CA ARG A 359 26.33 -12.98 1.53
C ARG A 359 25.96 -11.51 1.38
N ASP A 360 26.97 -10.63 1.33
CA ASP A 360 26.76 -9.18 1.18
C ASP A 360 26.16 -8.85 -0.19
N LEU A 361 26.57 -9.54 -1.27
CA LEU A 361 26.01 -9.37 -2.61
C LEU A 361 24.52 -9.77 -2.65
N VAL A 362 24.17 -10.91 -2.05
CA VAL A 362 22.78 -11.41 -2.02
C VAL A 362 21.90 -10.48 -1.19
N LEU A 363 22.39 -10.04 -0.02
CA LEU A 363 21.66 -9.10 0.84
C LEU A 363 21.48 -7.75 0.14
N GLY A 364 22.52 -7.25 -0.54
CA GLY A 364 22.46 -6.02 -1.33
C GLY A 364 21.39 -6.08 -2.42
N ALA A 365 21.35 -7.17 -3.21
CA ALA A 365 20.35 -7.38 -4.26
C ALA A 365 18.91 -7.44 -3.68
N LEU A 366 18.72 -8.10 -2.54
CA LEU A 366 17.43 -8.14 -1.84
C LEU A 366 17.00 -6.73 -1.41
N MET A 367 17.89 -5.97 -0.77
CA MET A 367 17.61 -4.62 -0.29
C MET A 367 17.29 -3.65 -1.44
N GLU A 368 17.99 -3.76 -2.56
CA GLU A 368 17.73 -2.99 -3.77
C GLU A 368 16.31 -3.27 -4.29
N GLY A 369 15.92 -4.54 -4.42
CA GLY A 369 14.58 -4.92 -4.87
C GLY A 369 13.46 -4.49 -3.92
N LEU A 370 13.74 -4.38 -2.62
CA LEU A 370 12.79 -3.93 -1.60
C LEU A 370 12.66 -2.39 -1.54
N SER A 371 13.63 -1.64 -2.08
CA SER A 371 13.67 -0.17 -1.99
C SER A 371 12.47 0.51 -2.64
N ASP A 372 11.94 -0.06 -3.71
CA ASP A 372 10.80 0.45 -4.48
C ASP A 372 9.44 -0.03 -3.94
N ASP A 373 9.39 -0.85 -2.88
CA ASP A 373 8.13 -1.30 -2.32
C ASP A 373 7.39 -0.15 -1.62
N PRO A 374 6.13 0.16 -2.01
CA PRO A 374 5.34 1.22 -1.38
C PRO A 374 4.98 0.90 0.08
N ALA A 375 4.95 -0.38 0.48
CA ALA A 375 4.82 -0.78 1.86
C ALA A 375 6.15 -0.54 2.59
N PHE A 376 6.07 0.05 3.80
CA PHE A 376 7.26 0.25 4.61
C PHE A 376 7.84 -1.11 5.03
N ILE A 377 9.12 -1.34 4.68
CA ILE A 377 9.85 -2.56 5.00
C ILE A 377 10.97 -2.24 5.96
N ARG A 378 11.08 -3.06 7.02
CA ARG A 378 12.29 -3.16 7.83
C ARG A 378 12.91 -4.52 7.52
N ALA A 379 14.16 -4.55 7.09
CA ALA A 379 14.91 -5.77 6.89
C ALA A 379 16.11 -5.78 7.82
N GLY A 380 16.35 -6.93 8.45
CA GLY A 380 17.57 -7.22 9.19
C GLY A 380 18.67 -7.73 8.27
N GLY A 381 19.89 -7.86 8.82
CA GLY A 381 20.96 -8.64 8.19
C GLY A 381 20.70 -10.14 8.30
N ILE A 382 21.69 -10.94 7.87
CA ILE A 382 21.67 -12.39 8.06
C ILE A 382 21.86 -12.68 9.55
N SER A 383 20.91 -13.38 10.15
CA SER A 383 20.94 -13.77 11.57
C SER A 383 22.01 -14.83 11.86
N ALA A 384 22.27 -15.11 13.14
CA ALA A 384 23.18 -16.19 13.55
C ALA A 384 22.74 -17.59 13.07
N LEU A 385 21.47 -17.75 12.71
CA LEU A 385 20.92 -18.97 12.12
C LEU A 385 20.98 -19.02 10.59
N GLY A 386 21.53 -17.98 9.94
CA GLY A 386 21.60 -17.90 8.48
C GLY A 386 20.35 -17.32 7.82
N LEU A 387 19.35 -16.90 8.59
CA LEU A 387 18.07 -16.43 8.10
C LEU A 387 18.08 -14.89 7.90
N VAL A 388 17.36 -14.42 6.88
CA VAL A 388 17.05 -12.99 6.73
C VAL A 388 15.62 -12.73 7.20
N GLU A 389 15.49 -11.80 8.13
CA GLU A 389 14.20 -11.40 8.68
C GLU A 389 13.79 -10.03 8.13
N LEU A 390 12.56 -9.92 7.68
CA LEU A 390 11.98 -8.66 7.26
C LEU A 390 10.55 -8.47 7.77
N ALA A 391 10.17 -7.22 7.98
CA ALA A 391 8.82 -6.83 8.34
C ALA A 391 8.26 -5.86 7.30
N ARG A 392 7.19 -6.26 6.63
CA ARG A 392 6.47 -5.48 5.63
C ARG A 392 5.11 -5.06 6.19
N ARG A 393 4.73 -3.79 5.98
CA ARG A 393 3.41 -3.32 6.41
C ARG A 393 2.32 -4.11 5.69
N ARG A 394 1.33 -4.61 6.45
CA ARG A 394 0.15 -5.27 5.89
C ARG A 394 -0.72 -4.26 5.14
N GLY A 395 -1.18 -4.65 3.94
CA GLY A 395 -2.10 -3.89 3.10
C GLY A 395 -3.48 -4.52 3.03
N ASP A 396 -4.02 -4.64 1.83
CA ASP A 396 -5.39 -5.09 1.53
C ASP A 396 -5.63 -6.62 1.73
N GLY A 397 -4.70 -7.31 2.34
CA GLY A 397 -4.74 -8.77 2.51
C GLY A 397 -4.03 -9.53 1.36
N PRO A 398 -3.78 -10.83 1.56
CA PRO A 398 -3.15 -11.69 0.57
C PRO A 398 -3.91 -11.74 -0.76
N LEU A 399 -3.19 -11.86 -1.88
CA LEU A 399 -3.79 -11.94 -3.22
C LEU A 399 -4.84 -13.04 -3.32
N LYS A 400 -4.57 -14.20 -2.73
CA LYS A 400 -5.46 -15.36 -2.74
C LYS A 400 -6.83 -15.03 -2.12
N GLU A 401 -6.84 -14.46 -0.91
CA GLU A 401 -8.09 -14.07 -0.22
C GLU A 401 -8.87 -13.04 -1.05
N ARG A 402 -8.20 -12.03 -1.60
CA ARG A 402 -8.84 -10.99 -2.42
C ARG A 402 -9.44 -11.53 -3.72
N LEU A 403 -8.84 -12.55 -4.33
CA LEU A 403 -9.38 -13.20 -5.53
C LEU A 403 -10.57 -14.10 -5.20
N GLU A 404 -10.55 -14.78 -4.05
CA GLU A 404 -11.67 -15.58 -3.54
C GLU A 404 -12.88 -14.68 -3.23
N GLU A 405 -12.67 -13.54 -2.57
CA GLU A 405 -13.71 -12.54 -2.29
C GLU A 405 -14.30 -11.93 -3.57
N ALA A 406 -13.47 -11.73 -4.61
CA ALA A 406 -13.87 -11.16 -5.88
C ALA A 406 -14.55 -12.14 -6.84
N GLY A 407 -14.41 -13.44 -6.61
CA GLY A 407 -14.97 -14.52 -7.44
C GLY A 407 -16.23 -15.18 -6.87
N GLY A 408 -16.64 -14.78 -5.64
CA GLY A 408 -17.81 -15.30 -4.93
C GLY A 408 -19.15 -14.71 -5.40
#